data_814eb8cf9ed7dce1b70e56b1f21c229c
#
_entry.id   814eb8cf9ed7dce1b70e56b1f21c229c
#
_cell.length_a   1.000
_cell.length_b   1.000
_cell.length_c   1.000
_cell.angle_alpha   90.00
_cell.angle_beta   90.00
_cell.angle_gamma   90.00
#
_symmetry.space_group_name_H-M   'P 1'
#
loop_
_entity.id
_entity.type
_entity.pdbx_description
1 polymer ?
#
loop_
_entity_poly.entity_id
_entity_poly.type
_entity_poly.pdbx_seq_one_letter_code
_entity_poly.pdbx_strand_id
1 'polypeptide(L)'
;MNADNPVTVIYHADCPDGFGSAYAAWLRFGDNAVYRAMHHGQPWEIDEIAGHDVFVLDFSFPPDILEAMAHVACSVTQIDHHVSARKPWADRLVRGEDGRETWRDPARPLTVV
;
A
#
# COMPACT_ATOMS: atom_id res chain seq x y z
N MET A 1 -5.32 12.66 -0.71
CA MET A 1 -3.89 12.74 -1.11
C MET A 1 -3.56 14.17 -1.50
N ASN A 2 -2.48 14.69 -0.96
CA ASN A 2 -2.01 16.04 -1.27
C ASN A 2 -1.03 15.98 -2.45
N ALA A 3 -1.25 16.81 -3.47
CA ALA A 3 -0.41 16.84 -4.67
C ALA A 3 1.06 17.22 -4.38
N ASP A 4 1.32 17.90 -3.26
CA ASP A 4 2.67 18.33 -2.87
C ASP A 4 3.45 17.27 -2.10
N ASN A 5 2.80 16.20 -1.66
CA ASN A 5 3.47 15.14 -0.94
C ASN A 5 4.25 14.23 -1.91
N PRO A 6 5.47 13.83 -1.55
CA PRO A 6 6.15 12.81 -2.34
C PRO A 6 5.38 11.48 -2.27
N VAL A 7 5.46 10.70 -3.34
CA VAL A 7 4.74 9.44 -3.50
C VAL A 7 5.73 8.30 -3.57
N THR A 8 5.48 7.23 -2.82
CA THR A 8 6.20 5.97 -2.90
C THR A 8 5.24 4.85 -3.26
N VAL A 9 5.60 4.07 -4.27
CA VAL A 9 4.83 2.90 -4.71
C VAL A 9 5.66 1.65 -4.40
N ILE A 10 5.14 0.78 -3.55
CA ILE A 10 5.75 -0.50 -3.20
C ILE A 10 4.95 -1.58 -3.92
N TYR A 11 5.63 -2.44 -4.66
CA TYR A 11 4.96 -3.49 -5.43
C TYR A 11 5.75 -4.80 -5.36
N HIS A 12 5.07 -5.90 -5.68
CA HIS A 12 5.66 -7.24 -5.62
C HIS A 12 6.74 -7.40 -6.69
N ALA A 13 7.96 -7.71 -6.27
CA ALA A 13 9.09 -7.91 -7.17
C ALA A 13 8.96 -9.24 -7.95
N ASP A 14 9.54 -9.28 -9.15
CA ASP A 14 9.64 -10.47 -10.00
C ASP A 14 8.28 -11.16 -10.27
N CYS A 15 7.21 -10.38 -10.34
CA CYS A 15 5.86 -10.86 -10.56
C CYS A 15 5.20 -10.03 -11.66
N PRO A 16 4.58 -10.67 -12.70
CA PRO A 16 3.89 -9.93 -13.75
C PRO A 16 2.77 -9.03 -13.22
N ASP A 17 2.03 -9.48 -12.21
CA ASP A 17 0.97 -8.68 -11.60
C ASP A 17 1.54 -7.48 -10.84
N GLY A 18 2.66 -7.67 -10.14
CA GLY A 18 3.36 -6.58 -9.46
C GLY A 18 3.87 -5.55 -10.44
N PHE A 19 4.49 -5.98 -11.53
CA PHE A 19 4.95 -5.08 -12.59
C PHE A 19 3.78 -4.33 -13.23
N GLY A 20 2.67 -5.01 -13.52
CA GLY A 20 1.48 -4.38 -14.07
C GLY A 20 0.88 -3.33 -13.14
N SER A 21 0.89 -3.61 -11.83
CA SER A 21 0.44 -2.65 -10.83
C SER A 21 1.34 -1.41 -10.78
N ALA A 22 2.65 -1.61 -10.84
CA ALA A 22 3.61 -0.51 -10.88
C ALA A 22 3.43 0.35 -12.14
N TYR A 23 3.18 -0.29 -13.28
CA TYR A 23 2.92 0.41 -14.53
C TYR A 23 1.65 1.25 -14.46
N ALA A 24 0.58 0.70 -13.87
CA ALA A 24 -0.67 1.43 -13.68
C ALA A 24 -0.45 2.67 -12.80
N ALA A 25 0.33 2.52 -11.73
CA ALA A 25 0.70 3.65 -10.88
C ALA A 25 1.54 4.68 -11.64
N TRP A 26 2.46 4.22 -12.47
CA TRP A 26 3.30 5.11 -13.28
C TRP A 26 2.46 5.92 -14.27
N LEU A 27 1.42 5.34 -14.84
CA LEU A 27 0.48 6.10 -15.71
C LEU A 27 -0.18 7.24 -14.95
N ARG A 28 -0.33 7.12 -13.62
CA ARG A 28 -0.94 8.14 -12.77
C ARG A 28 0.08 9.16 -12.26
N PHE A 29 1.23 8.69 -11.79
CA PHE A 29 2.21 9.54 -11.10
C PHE A 29 3.45 9.86 -11.93
N GLY A 30 3.75 9.07 -12.97
CA GLY A 30 4.93 9.27 -13.81
C GLY A 30 6.22 9.20 -13.01
N ASP A 31 7.15 10.05 -13.34
CA ASP A 31 8.47 10.12 -12.68
C ASP A 31 8.43 10.89 -11.34
N ASN A 32 7.25 11.34 -10.91
CA ASN A 32 7.09 12.08 -9.65
C ASN A 32 6.90 11.16 -8.45
N ALA A 33 7.13 9.86 -8.61
CA ALA A 33 7.03 8.88 -7.54
C ALA A 33 8.27 8.01 -7.49
N VAL A 34 8.54 7.42 -6.32
CA VAL A 34 9.55 6.39 -6.15
C VAL A 34 8.87 5.03 -6.25
N TYR A 35 9.42 4.13 -7.05
CA TYR A 35 8.87 2.79 -7.28
C TYR A 35 9.83 1.78 -6.69
N ARG A 36 9.35 0.97 -5.75
CA ARG A 36 10.17 -0.01 -5.02
C ARG A 36 9.61 -1.41 -5.21
N ALA A 37 10.33 -2.23 -5.98
CA ALA A 37 10.07 -3.66 -6.06
C ALA A 37 10.49 -4.32 -4.75
N MET A 38 9.64 -5.16 -4.18
CA MET A 38 9.91 -5.75 -2.88
C MET A 38 9.51 -7.22 -2.84
N HIS A 39 10.33 -8.03 -2.15
CA HIS A 39 10.03 -9.41 -1.81
C HIS A 39 9.54 -9.49 -0.36
N HIS A 40 8.74 -10.49 -0.05
CA HIS A 40 8.34 -10.77 1.33
C HIS A 40 9.57 -11.05 2.20
N GLY A 41 9.61 -10.45 3.38
CA GLY A 41 10.72 -10.59 4.30
C GLY A 41 11.96 -9.79 3.95
N GLN A 42 11.93 -9.01 2.88
CA GLN A 42 13.05 -8.15 2.49
C GLN A 42 13.24 -7.03 3.52
N PRO A 43 14.46 -6.84 4.05
CA PRO A 43 14.73 -5.73 4.96
C PRO A 43 14.57 -4.37 4.27
N TRP A 44 14.03 -3.38 4.99
CA TRP A 44 13.92 -2.01 4.53
C TRP A 44 13.79 -1.06 5.71
N GLU A 45 14.04 0.22 5.47
CA GLU A 45 13.99 1.23 6.52
C GLU A 45 12.67 2.01 6.42
N ILE A 46 11.86 1.93 7.46
CA ILE A 46 10.55 2.60 7.50
C ILE A 46 10.66 4.12 7.37
N ASP A 47 11.78 4.69 7.82
CA ASP A 47 12.01 6.14 7.72
C ASP A 47 12.09 6.65 6.29
N GLU A 48 12.32 5.76 5.32
CA GLU A 48 12.39 6.13 3.89
C GLU A 48 11.04 6.64 3.36
N ILE A 49 9.94 6.31 4.02
CA ILE A 49 8.60 6.75 3.62
C ILE A 49 8.06 7.89 4.48
N ALA A 50 8.88 8.46 5.36
CA ALA A 50 8.44 9.55 6.23
C ALA A 50 7.91 10.73 5.41
N GLY A 51 6.67 11.14 5.68
CA GLY A 51 6.03 12.24 4.98
C GLY A 51 5.52 11.91 3.57
N HIS A 52 5.62 10.66 3.13
CA HIS A 52 5.17 10.24 1.79
C HIS A 52 3.71 9.79 1.80
N ASP A 53 3.04 9.95 0.66
CA ASP A 53 1.84 9.17 0.35
C ASP A 53 2.29 7.83 -0.22
N VAL A 54 1.93 6.73 0.44
CA VAL A 54 2.44 5.39 0.12
C VAL A 54 1.32 4.53 -0.44
N PHE A 55 1.59 3.89 -1.57
CA PHE A 55 0.71 2.89 -2.18
C PHE A 55 1.42 1.55 -2.19
N VAL A 56 0.81 0.54 -1.58
CA VAL A 56 1.29 -0.85 -1.58
C VAL A 56 0.39 -1.63 -2.53
N LEU A 57 0.95 -2.10 -3.63
CA LEU A 57 0.20 -2.70 -4.73
C LEU A 57 0.68 -4.13 -5.00
N ASP A 58 -0.25 -5.06 -5.09
CA ASP A 58 0.03 -6.49 -5.32
C ASP A 58 1.05 -7.06 -4.32
N PHE A 59 1.04 -6.50 -3.12
CA PHE A 59 1.95 -6.85 -2.03
C PHE A 59 1.23 -6.55 -0.71
N SER A 60 1.56 -7.26 0.34
CA SER A 60 0.92 -7.05 1.64
C SER A 60 1.93 -7.05 2.77
N PHE A 61 1.76 -6.09 3.65
CA PHE A 61 2.38 -6.10 4.97
C PHE A 61 1.34 -6.52 6.00
N PRO A 62 1.74 -7.18 7.10
CA PRO A 62 0.82 -7.46 8.20
C PRO A 62 0.30 -6.16 8.86
N PRO A 63 -0.85 -6.22 9.54
CA PRO A 63 -1.45 -5.02 10.14
C PRO A 63 -0.54 -4.18 11.01
N ASP A 64 0.30 -4.81 11.83
CA ASP A 64 1.22 -4.09 12.71
C ASP A 64 2.26 -3.27 11.94
N ILE A 65 2.73 -3.79 10.81
CA ILE A 65 3.68 -3.09 9.95
C ILE A 65 2.99 -1.91 9.25
N LEU A 66 1.77 -2.13 8.72
CA LEU A 66 1.02 -1.04 8.09
C LEU A 66 0.70 0.08 9.07
N GLU A 67 0.35 -0.26 10.31
CA GLU A 67 0.12 0.73 11.35
C GLU A 67 1.38 1.53 11.66
N ALA A 68 2.54 0.86 11.74
CA ALA A 68 3.82 1.54 11.93
C ALA A 68 4.15 2.47 10.76
N MET A 69 3.90 2.02 9.53
CA MET A 69 4.07 2.85 8.33
C MET A 69 3.19 4.10 8.39
N ALA A 70 1.94 3.95 8.81
CA ALA A 70 0.99 5.06 8.90
C ALA A 70 1.38 6.10 9.96
N HIS A 71 2.20 5.74 10.94
CA HIS A 71 2.72 6.71 11.91
C HIS A 71 3.74 7.67 11.32
N VAL A 72 4.50 7.26 10.30
CA VAL A 72 5.57 8.07 9.71
C VAL A 72 5.18 8.64 8.35
N ALA A 73 4.35 7.96 7.59
CA ALA A 73 3.88 8.41 6.28
C ALA A 73 2.75 9.44 6.40
N CYS A 74 2.51 10.19 5.33
CA CYS A 74 1.32 11.04 5.25
C CYS A 74 0.06 10.22 5.02
N SER A 75 0.15 9.16 4.23
CA SER A 75 -0.94 8.20 4.03
C SER A 75 -0.39 6.86 3.58
N VAL A 76 -1.11 5.79 3.88
CA VAL A 76 -0.78 4.44 3.42
C VAL A 76 -2.05 3.80 2.86
N THR A 77 -1.97 3.32 1.62
CA THR A 77 -3.06 2.59 0.97
C THR A 77 -2.52 1.27 0.46
N GLN A 78 -3.07 0.16 0.94
CA GLN A 78 -2.70 -1.17 0.48
C GLN A 78 -3.82 -1.77 -0.36
N ILE A 79 -3.49 -2.20 -1.57
CA ILE A 79 -4.41 -2.84 -2.51
C ILE A 79 -3.78 -4.16 -2.95
N ASP A 80 -4.37 -5.26 -2.53
CA ASP A 80 -3.88 -6.59 -2.89
C ASP A 80 -5.04 -7.54 -3.11
N HIS A 81 -4.92 -8.42 -4.11
CA HIS A 81 -5.94 -9.40 -4.48
C HIS A 81 -5.65 -10.81 -3.93
N HIS A 82 -4.52 -11.00 -3.25
CA HIS A 82 -4.15 -12.31 -2.71
C HIS A 82 -5.02 -12.67 -1.50
N VAL A 83 -5.52 -13.90 -1.46
CA VAL A 83 -6.35 -14.39 -0.35
C VAL A 83 -5.59 -14.34 0.98
N SER A 84 -4.32 -14.68 0.96
CA SER A 84 -3.46 -14.65 2.15
C SER A 84 -3.27 -13.24 2.72
N ALA A 85 -3.31 -12.22 1.87
CA ALA A 85 -3.19 -10.83 2.29
C ALA A 85 -4.43 -10.37 3.06
N ARG A 86 -5.58 -10.92 2.71
CA ARG A 86 -6.86 -10.59 3.28
C ARG A 86 -7.07 -11.20 4.67
N LYS A 87 -6.47 -12.34 4.93
CA LYS A 87 -6.69 -13.13 6.14
C LYS A 87 -6.50 -12.34 7.44
N PRO A 88 -5.41 -11.56 7.62
CA PRO A 88 -5.23 -10.77 8.83
C PRO A 88 -6.28 -9.68 9.04
N TRP A 89 -7.01 -9.33 7.99
CA TRP A 89 -8.00 -8.26 8.00
C TRP A 89 -9.44 -8.78 7.97
N ALA A 90 -9.65 -10.10 7.98
CA ALA A 90 -10.95 -10.72 7.73
C ALA A 90 -12.07 -10.16 8.61
N ASP A 91 -11.79 -9.90 9.90
CA ASP A 91 -12.77 -9.37 10.85
C ASP A 91 -12.92 -7.85 10.80
N ARG A 92 -12.12 -7.17 10.01
CA ARG A 92 -12.08 -5.70 9.92
C ARG A 92 -12.65 -5.17 8.61
N LEU A 93 -12.65 -5.99 7.57
CA LEU A 93 -13.10 -5.57 6.24
C LEU A 93 -14.62 -5.42 6.21
N VAL A 94 -15.08 -4.34 5.60
CA VAL A 94 -16.49 -4.04 5.40
C VAL A 94 -16.78 -4.01 3.91
N ARG A 95 -17.81 -4.73 3.47
CA ARG A 95 -18.23 -4.75 2.07
C ARG A 95 -19.00 -3.48 1.74
N GLY A 96 -18.52 -2.72 0.77
CA GLY A 96 -19.19 -1.53 0.26
C GLY A 96 -20.26 -1.86 -0.76
N GLU A 97 -20.99 -0.84 -1.22
CA GLU A 97 -22.04 -0.98 -2.24
C GLU A 97 -21.48 -1.44 -3.59
N ASP A 98 -20.22 -1.13 -3.87
CA ASP A 98 -19.51 -1.56 -5.09
C ASP A 98 -19.02 -3.01 -5.01
N GLY A 99 -19.30 -3.72 -3.93
CA GLY A 99 -18.87 -5.09 -3.69
C GLY A 99 -17.44 -5.23 -3.18
N ARG A 100 -16.71 -4.14 -3.04
CA ARG A 100 -15.35 -4.18 -2.51
C ARG A 100 -15.34 -4.26 -1.00
N GLU A 101 -14.40 -5.02 -0.47
CA GLU A 101 -14.15 -5.10 0.95
C GLU A 101 -13.00 -4.17 1.30
N THR A 102 -13.24 -3.22 2.21
CA THR A 102 -12.26 -2.21 2.61
C THR A 102 -12.22 -2.06 4.11
N TRP A 103 -11.08 -1.59 4.61
CA TRP A 103 -10.94 -1.17 5.99
C TRP A 103 -10.16 0.14 6.03
N ARG A 104 -10.61 1.05 6.86
CA ARG A 104 -9.94 2.33 7.09
C ARG A 104 -9.75 2.52 8.58
N ASP A 105 -8.55 2.94 8.96
CA ASP A 105 -8.27 3.28 10.35
C ASP A 105 -8.86 4.67 10.65
N PRO A 106 -9.78 4.78 11.66
CA PRO A 106 -10.35 6.07 12.02
C PRO A 106 -9.35 7.03 12.67
N ALA A 107 -8.23 6.53 13.17
CA ALA A 107 -7.23 7.31 13.89
C ALA A 107 -5.98 7.64 13.06
N ARG A 108 -5.79 6.97 11.92
CA ARG A 108 -4.58 7.09 11.09
C ARG A 108 -4.95 7.12 9.61
N PRO A 109 -4.12 7.74 8.75
CA PRO A 109 -4.36 7.74 7.30
C PRO A 109 -3.97 6.40 6.67
N LEU A 110 -4.68 5.34 7.02
CA LEU A 110 -4.44 3.98 6.56
C LEU A 110 -5.72 3.40 5.94
N THR A 111 -5.61 2.89 4.72
CA THR A 111 -6.70 2.24 3.99
C THR A 111 -6.23 0.89 3.45
N VAL A 112 -7.05 -0.14 3.62
CA VAL A 112 -6.83 -1.48 3.06
C VAL A 112 -8.01 -1.84 2.16
N VAL A 113 -7.70 -2.27 0.96
CA VAL A 113 -8.72 -2.63 -0.06
C VAL A 113 -8.53 -4.07 -0.50
#